data_6bd14757e3d1be6d69e73f13726e7847
#
_entry.id   6bd14757e3d1be6d69e73f13726e7847
#
_cell.length_a   1.000
_cell.length_b   1.000
_cell.length_c   1.000
_cell.angle_alpha   90.00
_cell.angle_beta   90.00
_cell.angle_gamma   90.00
#
_symmetry.space_group_name_H-M   'P 1'
#
loop_
_entity.id
_entity.type
_entity.pdbx_description
1 polymer ?
#
loop_
_entity_poly.entity_id
_entity_poly.type
_entity_poly.pdbx_seq_one_letter_code
_entity_poly.pdbx_strand_id
1 'polypeptide(L)'
;VEPETEQQAKQRLLDEIKSYRETLDLEPLKEVELLSTAEQVRVAPFRAANTTVLPASETDKAWDEWLDMTIDWTFCGEFGLDWTRVDGEPVHFLTAMVPANTSKGKADLRAALRSSGKFDYDNCKSIGIAVVTIKGQMYWTCTMFKE
;
A
#
# COMPACT_ATOMS: atom_id res chain seq x y z
N VAL A 1 -8.97 -25.08 -0.97
CA VAL A 1 -8.17 -24.03 -0.32
C VAL A 1 -9.00 -22.75 -0.33
N GLU A 2 -9.25 -22.21 0.85
CA GLU A 2 -10.00 -20.95 0.96
C GLU A 2 -9.18 -19.79 0.43
N PRO A 3 -9.82 -18.82 -0.24
CA PRO A 3 -9.12 -17.63 -0.69
C PRO A 3 -8.59 -16.83 0.50
N GLU A 4 -7.46 -16.18 0.31
CA GLU A 4 -6.87 -15.31 1.32
C GLU A 4 -7.79 -14.10 1.59
N THR A 5 -7.99 -13.77 2.85
CA THR A 5 -8.73 -12.56 3.23
C THR A 5 -7.83 -11.32 3.11
N GLU A 6 -8.44 -10.14 3.06
CA GLU A 6 -7.69 -8.88 3.05
C GLU A 6 -6.82 -8.75 4.30
N GLN A 7 -7.30 -9.18 5.46
CA GLN A 7 -6.52 -9.15 6.69
C GLN A 7 -5.31 -10.08 6.64
N GLN A 8 -5.48 -11.28 6.10
CA GLN A 8 -4.38 -12.24 5.91
C GLN A 8 -3.35 -11.69 4.93
N ALA A 9 -3.80 -11.09 3.84
CA ALA A 9 -2.93 -10.45 2.85
C ALA A 9 -2.13 -9.31 3.45
N LYS A 10 -2.78 -8.47 4.25
CA LYS A 10 -2.14 -7.37 4.98
C LYS A 10 -1.04 -7.88 5.91
N GLN A 11 -1.33 -8.93 6.69
CA GLN A 11 -0.35 -9.52 7.60
C GLN A 11 0.84 -10.10 6.83
N ARG A 12 0.57 -10.76 5.71
CA ARG A 12 1.63 -11.29 4.85
C ARG A 12 2.53 -10.20 4.32
N LEU A 13 1.96 -9.06 3.88
CA LEU A 13 2.72 -7.91 3.41
C LEU A 13 3.62 -7.34 4.51
N LEU A 14 3.07 -7.16 5.70
CA LEU A 14 3.83 -6.65 6.85
C LEU A 14 4.98 -7.59 7.21
N ASP A 15 4.75 -8.90 7.20
CA ASP A 15 5.78 -9.90 7.49
C ASP A 15 6.90 -9.87 6.44
N GLU A 16 6.56 -9.76 5.17
CA GLU A 16 7.56 -9.69 4.10
C GLU A 16 8.35 -8.39 4.12
N ILE A 17 7.70 -7.27 4.41
CA ILE A 17 8.40 -5.97 4.57
C ILE A 17 9.39 -6.04 5.73
N LYS A 18 8.95 -6.63 6.85
CA LYS A 18 9.83 -6.82 8.01
C LYS A 18 11.04 -7.68 7.65
N SER A 19 10.81 -8.82 7.00
CA SER A 19 11.88 -9.74 6.58
C SER A 19 12.86 -9.05 5.61
N TYR A 20 12.34 -8.30 4.66
CA TYR A 20 13.16 -7.58 3.70
C TYR A 20 14.06 -6.54 4.41
N ARG A 21 13.50 -5.76 5.32
CA ARG A 21 14.27 -4.77 6.08
C ARG A 21 15.32 -5.42 6.97
N GLU A 22 15.03 -6.58 7.56
CA GLU A 22 16.00 -7.37 8.33
C GLU A 22 17.22 -7.77 7.47
N THR A 23 16.99 -8.11 6.20
CA THR A 23 18.12 -8.44 5.29
C THR A 23 19.03 -7.25 5.02
N LEU A 24 18.55 -6.03 5.26
CA LEU A 24 19.31 -4.79 5.06
C LEU A 24 19.84 -4.22 6.39
N ASP A 25 19.70 -4.95 7.50
CA ASP A 25 20.05 -4.49 8.85
C ASP A 25 19.29 -3.21 9.26
N LEU A 26 18.08 -3.05 8.77
CA LEU A 26 17.22 -1.93 9.10
C LEU A 26 16.19 -2.33 10.17
N GLU A 27 15.78 -1.36 10.98
CA GLU A 27 14.73 -1.59 11.98
C GLU A 27 13.41 -1.92 11.30
N PRO A 28 12.59 -2.82 11.90
CA PRO A 28 11.26 -3.11 11.36
C PRO A 28 10.36 -1.87 11.45
N LEU A 29 9.51 -1.70 10.46
CA LEU A 29 8.49 -0.67 10.49
C LEU A 29 7.36 -1.12 11.42
N LYS A 30 6.89 -0.20 12.26
CA LYS A 30 5.77 -0.44 13.15
C LYS A 30 4.48 -0.01 12.47
N GLU A 31 3.52 -0.91 12.36
CA GLU A 31 2.19 -0.53 11.89
C GLU A 31 1.51 0.37 12.91
N VAL A 32 1.00 1.52 12.44
CA VAL A 32 0.20 2.44 13.24
C VAL A 32 -1.23 2.38 12.73
N GLU A 33 -2.16 2.06 13.61
CA GLU A 33 -3.58 1.85 13.24
C GLU A 33 -4.17 3.08 12.54
N LEU A 34 -3.86 4.27 13.04
CA LEU A 34 -4.33 5.51 12.41
C LEU A 34 -3.84 5.63 10.96
N LEU A 35 -2.58 5.28 10.71
CA LEU A 35 -2.00 5.36 9.36
C LEU A 35 -2.61 4.32 8.43
N SER A 36 -2.88 3.12 8.93
CA SER A 36 -3.58 2.09 8.14
C SER A 36 -5.02 2.50 7.85
N THR A 37 -5.70 3.14 8.79
CA THR A 37 -7.04 3.70 8.57
C THR A 37 -7.00 4.79 7.50
N ALA A 38 -6.00 5.65 7.53
CA ALA A 38 -5.81 6.67 6.48
C ALA A 38 -5.61 6.04 5.10
N GLU A 39 -4.84 4.96 5.02
CA GLU A 39 -4.68 4.23 3.75
C GLU A 39 -6.01 3.62 3.28
N GLN A 40 -6.85 3.11 4.19
CA GLN A 40 -8.19 2.63 3.84
C GLN A 40 -9.06 3.76 3.29
N VAL A 41 -8.94 4.97 3.80
CA VAL A 41 -9.65 6.14 3.26
C VAL A 41 -9.23 6.40 1.81
N ARG A 42 -7.94 6.27 1.50
CA ARG A 42 -7.44 6.45 0.13
C ARG A 42 -7.98 5.41 -0.84
N VAL A 43 -8.18 4.17 -0.41
CA VAL A 43 -8.65 3.08 -1.29
C VAL A 43 -10.17 2.94 -1.29
N ALA A 44 -10.87 3.57 -0.36
CA ALA A 44 -12.33 3.47 -0.24
C ALA A 44 -13.09 3.81 -1.54
N PRO A 45 -12.77 4.87 -2.29
CA PRO A 45 -13.48 5.16 -3.53
C PRO A 45 -13.27 4.07 -4.60
N PHE A 46 -12.10 3.44 -4.64
CA PHE A 46 -11.84 2.32 -5.53
C PHE A 46 -12.68 1.10 -5.16
N ARG A 47 -12.81 0.82 -3.87
CA ARG A 47 -13.65 -0.26 -3.36
C ARG A 47 -15.12 0.00 -3.69
N ALA A 48 -15.60 1.21 -3.46
CA ALA A 48 -17.00 1.58 -3.71
C ALA A 48 -17.38 1.49 -5.18
N ALA A 49 -16.49 1.93 -6.07
CA ALA A 49 -16.72 1.89 -7.52
C ALA A 49 -16.30 0.57 -8.17
N ASN A 50 -15.64 -0.32 -7.42
CA ASN A 50 -15.12 -1.61 -7.90
C ASN A 50 -14.28 -1.44 -9.17
N THR A 51 -13.37 -0.46 -9.18
CA THR A 51 -12.49 -0.14 -10.31
C THR A 51 -11.14 0.36 -9.81
N THR A 52 -10.10 0.21 -10.63
CA THR A 52 -8.76 0.75 -10.35
C THR A 52 -8.55 2.15 -10.97
N VAL A 53 -9.55 2.64 -11.71
CA VAL A 53 -9.49 3.93 -12.40
C VAL A 53 -10.65 4.79 -11.94
N LEU A 54 -10.38 5.97 -11.41
CA LEU A 54 -11.38 6.89 -10.89
C LEU A 54 -11.17 8.31 -11.41
N PRO A 55 -12.25 9.12 -11.50
CA PRO A 55 -12.13 10.54 -11.78
C PRO A 55 -11.29 11.26 -10.70
N ALA A 56 -10.57 12.28 -11.11
CA ALA A 56 -9.72 13.06 -10.21
C ALA A 56 -10.51 13.63 -9.02
N SER A 57 -11.76 14.04 -9.23
CA SER A 57 -12.59 14.61 -8.16
C SER A 57 -12.79 13.67 -6.98
N GLU A 58 -12.92 12.37 -7.22
CA GLU A 58 -13.08 11.38 -6.15
C GLU A 58 -11.75 11.06 -5.46
N THR A 59 -10.69 10.93 -6.22
CA THR A 59 -9.36 10.64 -5.67
C THR A 59 -8.80 11.82 -4.91
N ASP A 60 -9.04 13.05 -5.36
CA ASP A 60 -8.61 14.28 -4.67
C ASP A 60 -9.30 14.42 -3.32
N LYS A 61 -10.59 14.08 -3.24
CA LYS A 61 -11.34 14.10 -1.99
C LYS A 61 -10.76 13.10 -0.98
N ALA A 62 -10.47 11.90 -1.42
CA ALA A 62 -9.85 10.87 -0.58
C ALA A 62 -8.43 11.28 -0.15
N TRP A 63 -7.69 11.92 -1.04
CA TRP A 63 -6.36 12.45 -0.75
C TRP A 63 -6.42 13.53 0.33
N ASP A 64 -7.37 14.45 0.24
CA ASP A 64 -7.53 15.52 1.23
C ASP A 64 -7.87 14.96 2.61
N GLU A 65 -8.75 13.95 2.69
CA GLU A 65 -9.05 13.27 3.95
C GLU A 65 -7.82 12.57 4.52
N TRP A 66 -7.05 11.91 3.66
CA TRP A 66 -5.80 11.25 4.07
C TRP A 66 -4.79 12.26 4.61
N LEU A 67 -4.64 13.41 3.96
CA LEU A 67 -3.76 14.48 4.43
C LEU A 67 -4.17 14.98 5.82
N ASP A 68 -5.46 15.19 6.05
CA ASP A 68 -5.96 15.64 7.36
C ASP A 68 -5.65 14.62 8.46
N MET A 69 -5.74 13.32 8.16
CA MET A 69 -5.46 12.26 9.12
C MET A 69 -3.96 12.11 9.41
N THR A 70 -3.11 12.47 8.47
CA THR A 70 -1.65 12.24 8.58
C THR A 70 -0.84 13.51 8.77
N ILE A 71 -1.49 14.63 9.05
CA ILE A 71 -0.86 15.96 9.07
C ILE A 71 0.30 16.07 10.07
N ASP A 72 0.23 15.33 11.18
CA ASP A 72 1.26 15.35 12.22
C ASP A 72 2.39 14.36 11.95
N TRP A 73 2.34 13.64 10.84
CA TRP A 73 3.33 12.61 10.49
C TRP A 73 4.24 13.10 9.38
N THR A 74 5.53 12.80 9.51
CA THR A 74 6.52 13.15 8.48
C THR A 74 6.64 12.00 7.48
N PHE A 75 6.22 12.28 6.27
CA PHE A 75 6.24 11.33 5.17
C PHE A 75 7.68 10.96 4.76
N CYS A 76 7.96 9.70 4.56
CA CYS A 76 9.24 9.25 4.02
C CYS A 76 9.14 8.38 2.77
N GLY A 77 8.01 7.77 2.51
CA GLY A 77 7.84 7.00 1.28
C GLY A 77 6.42 6.52 1.06
N GLU A 78 6.04 6.37 -0.20
CA GLU A 78 4.74 5.88 -0.63
C GLU A 78 4.93 4.79 -1.66
N PHE A 79 4.15 3.73 -1.56
CA PHE A 79 4.18 2.63 -2.52
C PHE A 79 2.75 2.17 -2.83
N GLY A 80 2.51 1.86 -4.10
CA GLY A 80 1.26 1.25 -4.52
C GLY A 80 0.25 2.19 -5.15
N LEU A 81 0.44 3.50 -5.02
CA LEU A 81 -0.39 4.48 -5.73
C LEU A 81 0.51 5.33 -6.63
N ASP A 82 0.33 5.20 -7.91
CA ASP A 82 1.09 5.95 -8.90
C ASP A 82 0.17 6.91 -9.64
N TRP A 83 0.58 8.18 -9.74
CA TRP A 83 -0.16 9.21 -10.46
C TRP A 83 0.40 9.31 -11.86
N THR A 84 -0.28 8.70 -12.83
CA THR A 84 0.02 8.90 -14.24
C THR A 84 -1.15 9.58 -14.92
N ARG A 85 -0.89 10.22 -16.04
CA ARG A 85 -1.95 10.83 -16.84
C ARG A 85 -2.16 10.01 -18.10
N VAL A 86 -3.41 9.63 -18.33
CA VAL A 86 -3.85 9.00 -19.56
C VAL A 86 -4.90 9.94 -20.15
N ASP A 87 -4.69 10.41 -21.35
CA ASP A 87 -5.58 11.35 -22.04
C ASP A 87 -5.88 12.62 -21.24
N GLY A 88 -4.86 13.10 -20.51
CA GLY A 88 -4.97 14.34 -19.73
C GLY A 88 -5.62 14.19 -18.36
N GLU A 89 -6.17 13.03 -18.04
CA GLU A 89 -6.80 12.75 -16.75
C GLU A 89 -5.82 12.02 -15.81
N PRO A 90 -5.84 12.34 -14.53
CA PRO A 90 -5.04 11.59 -13.56
C PRO A 90 -5.60 10.18 -13.38
N VAL A 91 -4.72 9.20 -13.40
CA VAL A 91 -5.05 7.80 -13.18
C VAL A 91 -4.25 7.31 -11.97
N HIS A 92 -4.94 6.68 -11.04
CA HIS A 92 -4.32 6.06 -9.87
C HIS A 92 -4.19 4.56 -10.09
N PHE A 93 -3.01 4.03 -9.86
CA PHE A 93 -2.77 2.60 -9.91
C PHE A 93 -2.48 2.07 -8.51
N LEU A 94 -3.18 1.01 -8.18
CA LEU A 94 -2.90 0.22 -6.97
C LEU A 94 -1.98 -0.92 -7.37
N THR A 95 -1.10 -1.33 -6.47
CA THR A 95 -0.22 -2.47 -6.74
C THR A 95 -0.99 -3.77 -6.59
N ALA A 96 -1.02 -4.57 -7.64
CA ALA A 96 -1.67 -5.88 -7.62
C ALA A 96 -0.91 -6.85 -6.72
N MET A 97 -1.64 -7.61 -5.91
CA MET A 97 -1.07 -8.69 -5.11
C MET A 97 -1.11 -9.99 -5.86
N VAL A 98 0.00 -10.68 -5.86
CA VAL A 98 0.07 -12.06 -6.35
C VAL A 98 -0.46 -12.97 -5.24
N PRO A 99 -1.29 -13.99 -5.57
CA PRO A 99 -1.84 -14.89 -4.55
C PRO A 99 -0.78 -15.56 -3.69
N ALA A 100 -1.04 -15.64 -2.38
CA ALA A 100 -0.09 -16.07 -1.36
C ALA A 100 0.33 -17.54 -1.44
N ASN A 101 -0.48 -18.37 -2.08
CA ASN A 101 -0.41 -19.82 -1.93
C ASN A 101 0.66 -20.50 -2.79
N THR A 102 1.53 -19.73 -3.41
CA THR A 102 2.59 -20.28 -4.27
C THR A 102 3.93 -19.70 -3.88
N SER A 103 4.98 -20.52 -4.02
CA SER A 103 6.36 -20.05 -3.87
C SER A 103 6.64 -18.85 -4.77
N LYS A 104 5.99 -18.82 -5.92
CA LYS A 104 6.07 -17.73 -6.88
C LYS A 104 5.51 -16.43 -6.30
N GLY A 105 4.37 -16.49 -5.59
CA GLY A 105 3.76 -15.30 -4.99
C GLY A 105 4.68 -14.62 -3.98
N LYS A 106 5.38 -15.41 -3.16
CA LYS A 106 6.37 -14.88 -2.22
C LYS A 106 7.57 -14.24 -2.94
N ALA A 107 8.08 -14.91 -3.96
CA ALA A 107 9.21 -14.40 -4.73
C ALA A 107 8.85 -13.11 -5.47
N ASP A 108 7.65 -13.04 -6.05
CA ASP A 108 7.17 -11.86 -6.76
C ASP A 108 7.00 -10.67 -5.81
N LEU A 109 6.48 -10.91 -4.60
CA LEU A 109 6.35 -9.86 -3.60
C LEU A 109 7.71 -9.31 -3.15
N ARG A 110 8.67 -10.20 -2.87
CA ARG A 110 10.04 -9.78 -2.54
C ARG A 110 10.70 -9.00 -3.66
N ALA A 111 10.50 -9.43 -4.90
CA ALA A 111 11.02 -8.72 -6.07
C ALA A 111 10.40 -7.32 -6.18
N ALA A 112 9.10 -7.18 -5.93
CA ALA A 112 8.42 -5.90 -5.95
C ALA A 112 8.93 -4.96 -4.85
N LEU A 113 9.13 -5.46 -3.63
CA LEU A 113 9.70 -4.68 -2.53
C LEU A 113 11.11 -4.18 -2.86
N ARG A 114 11.93 -5.06 -3.41
CA ARG A 114 13.30 -4.75 -3.78
C ARG A 114 13.36 -3.73 -4.93
N SER A 115 12.53 -3.91 -5.94
CA SER A 115 12.49 -3.04 -7.14
C SER A 115 12.00 -1.63 -6.82
N SER A 116 11.15 -1.47 -5.81
CA SER A 116 10.58 -0.17 -5.45
C SER A 116 11.64 0.80 -4.92
N GLY A 117 12.67 0.30 -4.23
CA GLY A 117 13.69 1.11 -3.58
C GLY A 117 13.16 1.96 -2.41
N LYS A 118 11.88 1.83 -2.06
CA LYS A 118 11.24 2.67 -1.05
C LYS A 118 11.31 2.08 0.35
N PHE A 119 11.45 0.77 0.45
CA PHE A 119 11.52 0.07 1.74
C PHE A 119 12.92 0.05 2.34
N ASP A 120 13.89 0.64 1.64
CA ASP A 120 15.29 0.71 2.04
C ASP A 120 15.60 1.93 2.91
N TYR A 121 14.63 2.81 3.11
CA TYR A 121 14.85 4.04 3.89
C TYR A 121 15.09 3.73 5.37
N ASP A 122 16.24 4.13 5.87
CA ASP A 122 16.67 3.87 7.25
C ASP A 122 15.99 4.76 8.28
N ASN A 123 15.47 5.91 7.85
CA ASN A 123 14.81 6.88 8.72
C ASN A 123 13.30 6.66 8.88
N CYS A 124 12.71 5.68 8.20
CA CYS A 124 11.30 5.33 8.35
C CYS A 124 11.10 4.47 9.60
N LYS A 125 10.07 4.76 10.38
CA LYS A 125 9.76 4.05 11.62
C LYS A 125 8.36 3.47 11.64
N SER A 126 7.41 4.09 10.94
CA SER A 126 5.99 3.74 10.99
C SER A 126 5.45 3.46 9.59
N ILE A 127 4.44 2.64 9.52
CA ILE A 127 3.80 2.28 8.26
C ILE A 127 2.28 2.23 8.43
N GLY A 128 1.58 2.76 7.43
CA GLY A 128 0.17 2.52 7.21
C GLY A 128 0.01 1.70 5.94
N ILE A 129 -0.86 0.71 5.97
CA ILE A 129 -1.03 -0.21 4.85
C ILE A 129 -2.51 -0.56 4.69
N ALA A 130 -2.95 -0.68 3.44
CA ALA A 130 -4.31 -1.08 3.11
C ALA A 130 -4.32 -2.09 1.98
N VAL A 131 -5.21 -3.06 2.08
CA VAL A 131 -5.48 -4.04 1.02
C VAL A 131 -6.93 -3.87 0.61
N VAL A 132 -7.19 -3.87 -0.69
CA VAL A 132 -8.52 -3.72 -1.27
C VAL A 132 -8.72 -4.77 -2.35
N THR A 133 -9.92 -5.35 -2.40
CA THR A 133 -10.30 -6.30 -3.45
C THR A 133 -11.16 -5.59 -4.49
N ILE A 134 -10.73 -5.61 -5.73
CA ILE A 134 -11.42 -4.97 -6.85
C ILE A 134 -11.54 -6.01 -7.97
N LYS A 135 -12.78 -6.31 -8.36
CA LYS A 135 -13.06 -7.28 -9.43
C LYS A 135 -12.37 -8.64 -9.21
N GLY A 136 -12.35 -9.09 -7.95
CA GLY A 136 -11.76 -10.37 -7.58
C GLY A 136 -10.24 -10.38 -7.45
N GLN A 137 -9.56 -9.27 -7.72
CA GLN A 137 -8.12 -9.12 -7.57
C GLN A 137 -7.80 -8.24 -6.37
N MET A 138 -6.87 -8.66 -5.53
CA MET A 138 -6.38 -7.85 -4.43
C MET A 138 -5.33 -6.86 -4.91
N TYR A 139 -5.40 -5.66 -4.37
CA TYR A 139 -4.42 -4.59 -4.57
C TYR A 139 -4.04 -4.03 -3.21
N TRP A 140 -2.89 -3.38 -3.14
CA TRP A 140 -2.42 -2.82 -1.88
C TRP A 140 -1.71 -1.48 -2.08
N THR A 141 -1.73 -0.70 -1.03
CA THR A 141 -0.97 0.55 -0.94
C THR A 141 -0.38 0.65 0.45
N CYS A 142 0.70 1.38 0.57
CA CYS A 142 1.24 1.74 1.88
C CYS A 142 1.97 3.08 1.82
N THR A 143 2.06 3.69 2.99
CA THR A 143 2.83 4.91 3.19
C THR A 143 3.70 4.72 4.43
N MET A 144 4.94 5.15 4.33
CA MET A 144 5.90 5.05 5.42
C MET A 144 6.22 6.43 5.97
N PHE A 145 6.42 6.51 7.27
CA PHE A 145 6.61 7.76 8.00
C PHE A 145 7.83 7.68 8.91
N LYS A 146 8.43 8.83 9.17
CA LYS A 146 9.62 8.94 10.04
C LYS A 146 9.29 8.85 11.52
N GLU A 147 8.04 9.02 11.86
CA GLU A 147 7.56 8.95 13.23
C GLU A 147 6.53 7.86 13.42
#